data_442994a3472d2a4035ea6c475d8c395a
#
_entry.id   442994a3472d2a4035ea6c475d8c395a
#
_cell.length_a   1.000
_cell.length_b   1.000
_cell.length_c   1.000
_cell.angle_alpha   90.00
_cell.angle_beta   90.00
_cell.angle_gamma   90.00
#
_symmetry.space_group_name_H-M   'P 1'
#
loop_
_entity.id
_entity.type
_entity.pdbx_description
1 polymer ?
#
loop_
_entity_poly.entity_id
_entity_poly.type
_entity_poly.pdbx_seq_one_letter_code
_entity_poly.pdbx_strand_id
1 'polypeptide(L)'
;MKLRFIISLLALTLSFSQLSAQRKNKAYLDYIEKYSSLAVKHQKQYGIPASITLAQGLLESGAGRSELARMSNNHFGIKCHSDWKGKRVYYDDDKKDDCFRKYNKPEDSFEDHARFLKRARYASLFELKVTDYRGWAKGLKRCGYATDKSYANKLIQTIELY
;
A
#
# COMPACT_ATOMS: atom_id res chain seq x y z
N MET A 1 -9.87 -57.97 51.16
CA MET A 1 -10.03 -56.54 50.85
C MET A 1 -9.13 -56.20 49.70
N LYS A 2 -9.70 -56.00 48.47
CA LYS A 2 -8.95 -55.67 47.25
C LYS A 2 -9.08 -54.19 46.98
N LEU A 3 -7.99 -53.44 47.14
CA LEU A 3 -7.89 -52.01 46.89
C LEU A 3 -7.70 -51.82 45.41
N ARG A 4 -8.71 -51.23 44.70
CA ARG A 4 -8.64 -50.92 43.32
C ARG A 4 -8.07 -49.49 43.16
N PHE A 5 -6.83 -49.37 42.66
CA PHE A 5 -6.26 -48.12 42.23
C PHE A 5 -6.91 -47.70 40.89
N ILE A 6 -7.66 -46.61 40.93
CA ILE A 6 -8.17 -45.95 39.73
C ILE A 6 -7.11 -44.93 39.34
N ILE A 7 -6.35 -45.22 38.27
CA ILE A 7 -5.44 -44.28 37.63
C ILE A 7 -6.27 -43.42 36.67
N SER A 8 -6.57 -42.19 37.07
CA SER A 8 -7.16 -41.19 36.19
C SER A 8 -6.09 -40.66 35.23
N LEU A 9 -6.18 -41.12 33.99
CA LEU A 9 -5.36 -40.61 32.88
C LEU A 9 -5.88 -39.23 32.45
N LEU A 10 -5.27 -38.18 32.96
CA LEU A 10 -5.57 -36.82 32.55
C LEU A 10 -4.96 -36.61 31.15
N ALA A 11 -5.77 -36.78 30.09
CA ALA A 11 -5.39 -36.45 28.73
C ALA A 11 -5.28 -34.94 28.60
N LEU A 12 -4.05 -34.42 28.68
CA LEU A 12 -3.73 -33.04 28.41
C LEU A 12 -3.81 -32.83 26.88
N THR A 13 -4.97 -32.42 26.38
CA THR A 13 -5.14 -32.01 24.97
C THR A 13 -4.43 -30.67 24.77
N LEU A 14 -3.19 -30.74 24.34
CA LEU A 14 -2.46 -29.59 23.80
C LEU A 14 -3.17 -29.15 22.50
N SER A 15 -4.07 -28.18 22.63
CA SER A 15 -4.62 -27.45 21.48
C SER A 15 -3.49 -26.64 20.86
N PHE A 16 -2.80 -27.22 19.87
CA PHE A 16 -1.94 -26.50 18.98
C PHE A 16 -2.84 -25.57 18.15
N SER A 17 -2.96 -24.31 18.61
CA SER A 17 -3.44 -23.23 17.77
C SER A 17 -2.46 -23.12 16.61
N GLN A 18 -2.79 -23.71 15.48
CA GLN A 18 -2.07 -23.49 14.23
C GLN A 18 -2.29 -22.03 13.86
N LEU A 19 -1.35 -21.16 14.29
CA LEU A 19 -1.23 -19.81 13.80
C LEU A 19 -0.88 -19.97 12.31
N SER A 20 -1.90 -19.93 11.45
CA SER A 20 -1.70 -19.94 10.01
C SER A 20 -0.93 -18.67 9.65
N ALA A 21 0.40 -18.79 9.60
CA ALA A 21 1.25 -17.69 9.15
C ALA A 21 0.82 -17.34 7.73
N GLN A 22 0.16 -16.21 7.57
CA GLN A 22 -0.27 -15.73 6.27
C GLN A 22 0.95 -15.64 5.35
N ARG A 23 0.98 -16.49 4.32
CA ARG A 23 2.11 -16.60 3.40
C ARG A 23 2.25 -15.26 2.64
N LYS A 24 3.37 -14.58 2.87
CA LYS A 24 3.66 -13.31 2.19
C LYS A 24 3.70 -13.50 0.67
N ASN A 25 3.11 -12.57 -0.05
CA ASN A 25 3.11 -12.58 -1.51
C ASN A 25 4.51 -12.21 -2.03
N LYS A 26 5.15 -13.12 -2.76
CA LYS A 26 6.50 -12.90 -3.31
C LYS A 26 6.57 -11.64 -4.17
N ALA A 27 5.59 -11.37 -5.01
CA ALA A 27 5.58 -10.17 -5.84
C ALA A 27 5.57 -8.87 -5.04
N TYR A 28 4.93 -8.89 -3.85
CA TYR A 28 4.94 -7.74 -2.94
C TYR A 28 6.32 -7.55 -2.31
N LEU A 29 6.96 -8.64 -1.89
CA LEU A 29 8.32 -8.59 -1.35
C LEU A 29 9.31 -8.07 -2.40
N ASP A 30 9.26 -8.59 -3.64
CA ASP A 30 10.12 -8.16 -4.74
C ASP A 30 9.92 -6.65 -5.06
N TYR A 31 8.67 -6.18 -5.00
CA TYR A 31 8.35 -4.77 -5.20
C TYR A 31 8.94 -3.89 -4.10
N ILE A 32 8.78 -4.30 -2.83
CA ILE A 32 9.32 -3.57 -1.69
C ILE A 32 10.85 -3.52 -1.78
N GLU A 33 11.51 -4.65 -2.04
CA GLU A 33 12.96 -4.71 -2.21
C GLU A 33 13.42 -3.73 -3.29
N LYS A 34 12.75 -3.74 -4.44
CA LYS A 34 13.10 -2.87 -5.59
C LYS A 34 12.95 -1.38 -5.29
N TYR A 35 11.90 -0.97 -4.57
CA TYR A 35 11.55 0.45 -4.43
C TYR A 35 11.75 1.02 -3.01
N SER A 36 12.19 0.23 -2.03
CA SER A 36 12.36 0.69 -0.65
C SER A 36 13.34 1.87 -0.54
N SER A 37 14.49 1.79 -1.19
CA SER A 37 15.49 2.87 -1.17
C SER A 37 14.94 4.17 -1.73
N LEU A 38 14.13 4.09 -2.81
CA LEU A 38 13.49 5.25 -3.41
C LEU A 38 12.42 5.85 -2.48
N ALA A 39 11.59 4.99 -1.86
CA ALA A 39 10.58 5.43 -0.91
C ALA A 39 11.20 6.11 0.32
N VAL A 40 12.30 5.57 0.86
CA VAL A 40 13.06 6.19 1.96
C VAL A 40 13.69 7.52 1.54
N LYS A 41 14.23 7.62 0.33
CA LYS A 41 14.71 8.89 -0.22
C LYS A 41 13.58 9.93 -0.25
N HIS A 42 12.40 9.56 -0.76
CA HIS A 42 11.25 10.46 -0.84
C HIS A 42 10.69 10.82 0.55
N GLN A 43 10.74 9.90 1.53
CA GLN A 43 10.42 10.24 2.91
C GLN A 43 11.30 11.39 3.44
N LYS A 44 12.61 11.30 3.22
CA LYS A 44 13.56 12.36 3.65
C LYS A 44 13.32 13.68 2.92
N GLN A 45 13.00 13.61 1.63
CA GLN A 45 12.84 14.79 0.77
C GLN A 45 11.48 15.47 0.92
N TYR A 46 10.41 14.70 1.05
CA TYR A 46 9.02 15.19 1.00
C TYR A 46 8.27 15.05 2.31
N GLY A 47 8.78 14.29 3.30
CA GLY A 47 8.11 14.05 4.58
C GLY A 47 6.95 13.05 4.51
N ILE A 48 6.86 12.23 3.46
CA ILE A 48 5.83 11.20 3.29
C ILE A 48 6.39 9.87 3.82
N PRO A 49 5.68 9.14 4.71
CA PRO A 49 6.17 7.85 5.20
C PRO A 49 6.50 6.88 4.05
N ALA A 50 7.68 6.28 4.07
CA ALA A 50 8.10 5.31 3.06
C ALA A 50 7.14 4.10 3.00
N SER A 51 6.64 3.66 4.16
CA SER A 51 5.64 2.59 4.27
C SER A 51 4.32 2.95 3.56
N ILE A 52 3.87 4.20 3.67
CA ILE A 52 2.69 4.68 2.94
C ILE A 52 2.94 4.67 1.43
N THR A 53 4.07 5.21 0.98
CA THR A 53 4.43 5.22 -0.44
C THR A 53 4.46 3.81 -1.02
N LEU A 54 5.12 2.86 -0.32
CA LEU A 54 5.21 1.47 -0.78
C LEU A 54 3.84 0.77 -0.78
N ALA A 55 3.05 0.93 0.29
CA ALA A 55 1.73 0.31 0.38
C ALA A 55 0.77 0.84 -0.70
N GLN A 56 0.79 2.15 -0.98
CA GLN A 56 0.03 2.73 -2.09
C GLN A 56 0.48 2.14 -3.42
N GLY A 57 1.78 2.13 -3.71
CA GLY A 57 2.31 1.55 -4.94
C GLY A 57 1.93 0.07 -5.11
N LEU A 58 1.97 -0.73 -4.03
CA LEU A 58 1.53 -2.13 -4.04
C LEU A 58 0.04 -2.26 -4.42
N LEU A 59 -0.82 -1.49 -3.77
CA LEU A 59 -2.27 -1.59 -3.95
C LEU A 59 -2.72 -1.04 -5.30
N GLU A 60 -2.25 0.15 -5.69
CA GLU A 60 -2.68 0.86 -6.90
C GLU A 60 -2.19 0.18 -8.19
N SER A 61 -1.03 -0.48 -8.13
CA SER A 61 -0.41 -1.07 -9.32
C SER A 61 -0.38 -2.60 -9.33
N GLY A 62 -0.93 -3.25 -8.30
CA GLY A 62 -0.75 -4.70 -8.13
C GLY A 62 0.73 -5.09 -8.08
N ALA A 63 1.54 -4.38 -7.31
CA ALA A 63 2.99 -4.53 -7.25
C ALA A 63 3.67 -4.27 -8.62
N GLY A 64 3.21 -3.26 -9.35
CA GLY A 64 3.73 -2.89 -10.67
C GLY A 64 3.30 -3.82 -11.80
N ARG A 65 2.38 -4.77 -11.55
CA ARG A 65 1.99 -5.81 -12.50
C ARG A 65 0.63 -5.58 -13.17
N SER A 66 -0.14 -4.58 -12.74
CA SER A 66 -1.38 -4.22 -13.43
C SER A 66 -1.08 -3.79 -14.87
N GLU A 67 -2.04 -3.97 -15.75
CA GLU A 67 -1.91 -3.58 -17.15
C GLU A 67 -1.56 -2.09 -17.27
N LEU A 68 -2.32 -1.23 -16.56
CA LEU A 68 -2.05 0.21 -16.54
C LEU A 68 -0.60 0.52 -16.09
N ALA A 69 -0.11 -0.11 -15.02
CA ALA A 69 1.25 0.14 -14.54
C ALA A 69 2.31 -0.29 -15.58
N ARG A 70 2.10 -1.42 -16.26
CA ARG A 70 3.04 -1.91 -17.28
C ARG A 70 3.10 -1.03 -18.53
N MET A 71 1.93 -0.51 -18.99
CA MET A 71 1.88 0.29 -20.22
C MET A 71 2.25 1.76 -19.99
N SER A 72 2.16 2.24 -18.76
CA SER A 72 2.34 3.67 -18.44
C SER A 72 3.44 3.99 -17.43
N ASN A 73 4.04 3.00 -16.75
CA ASN A 73 4.90 3.18 -15.57
C ASN A 73 4.22 3.97 -14.44
N ASN A 74 2.88 4.01 -14.42
CA ASN A 74 2.11 4.73 -13.42
C ASN A 74 1.74 3.78 -12.27
N HIS A 75 2.51 3.83 -11.20
CA HIS A 75 2.37 2.94 -10.06
C HIS A 75 1.34 3.41 -9.02
N PHE A 76 0.74 4.58 -9.21
CA PHE A 76 -0.19 5.19 -8.26
C PHE A 76 -1.55 5.54 -8.87
N GLY A 77 -1.80 5.14 -10.13
CA GLY A 77 -3.06 5.41 -10.81
C GLY A 77 -3.37 6.90 -10.93
N ILE A 78 -2.36 7.76 -11.07
CA ILE A 78 -2.59 9.21 -11.14
C ILE A 78 -3.19 9.57 -12.48
N LYS A 79 -4.42 10.12 -12.44
CA LYS A 79 -5.15 10.61 -13.62
C LYS A 79 -4.53 11.93 -14.13
N CYS A 80 -4.80 12.27 -15.40
CA CYS A 80 -4.16 13.42 -16.06
C CYS A 80 -4.40 14.75 -15.34
N HIS A 81 -5.60 15.00 -14.83
CA HIS A 81 -6.01 16.31 -14.34
C HIS A 81 -5.68 17.45 -15.34
N SER A 82 -6.19 18.65 -15.13
CA SER A 82 -6.04 19.79 -16.05
C SER A 82 -4.62 20.34 -16.14
N ASP A 83 -3.81 20.14 -15.11
CA ASP A 83 -2.43 20.61 -14.99
C ASP A 83 -1.38 19.72 -15.66
N TRP A 84 -1.76 18.51 -16.11
CA TRP A 84 -0.82 17.56 -16.70
C TRP A 84 -0.47 17.90 -18.15
N LYS A 85 0.82 18.13 -18.43
CA LYS A 85 1.36 18.42 -19.76
C LYS A 85 2.20 17.28 -20.35
N GLY A 86 2.41 16.19 -19.57
CA GLY A 86 3.23 15.05 -19.98
C GLY A 86 2.49 14.05 -20.89
N LYS A 87 3.14 12.92 -21.13
CA LYS A 87 2.57 11.80 -21.90
C LYS A 87 1.33 11.24 -21.21
N ARG A 88 0.42 10.68 -21.99
CA ARG A 88 -0.88 10.17 -21.55
C ARG A 88 -1.09 8.75 -22.04
N VAL A 89 -1.94 8.03 -21.33
CA VAL A 89 -2.53 6.78 -21.74
C VAL A 89 -4.00 6.79 -21.36
N TYR A 90 -4.82 6.14 -22.15
CA TYR A 90 -6.25 5.98 -21.86
C TYR A 90 -6.51 4.55 -21.46
N TYR A 91 -7.27 4.37 -20.41
CA TYR A 91 -7.57 3.05 -19.83
C TYR A 91 -8.94 3.09 -19.16
N ASP A 92 -9.71 2.01 -19.30
CA ASP A 92 -11.02 1.89 -18.67
C ASP A 92 -10.86 1.63 -17.16
N ASP A 93 -11.37 2.57 -16.34
CA ASP A 93 -11.34 2.50 -14.89
C ASP A 93 -12.73 2.86 -14.33
N ASP A 94 -12.89 3.93 -13.56
CA ASP A 94 -14.21 4.42 -13.12
C ASP A 94 -15.09 4.84 -14.30
N LYS A 95 -14.46 5.27 -15.38
CA LYS A 95 -15.09 5.64 -16.65
C LYS A 95 -14.36 4.98 -17.79
N LYS A 96 -15.09 4.80 -18.90
CA LYS A 96 -14.49 4.41 -20.17
C LYS A 96 -13.51 5.50 -20.63
N ASP A 97 -12.34 5.08 -21.13
CA ASP A 97 -11.29 5.96 -21.63
C ASP A 97 -10.80 7.03 -20.62
N ASP A 98 -10.68 6.68 -19.34
CA ASP A 98 -10.08 7.59 -18.36
C ASP A 98 -8.62 7.89 -18.71
N CYS A 99 -8.23 9.17 -18.57
CA CYS A 99 -6.88 9.62 -18.89
C CYS A 99 -5.94 9.44 -17.69
N PHE A 100 -4.86 8.68 -17.88
CA PHE A 100 -3.81 8.47 -16.89
C PHE A 100 -2.48 9.07 -17.35
N ARG A 101 -1.69 9.53 -16.38
CA ARG A 101 -0.32 10.00 -16.63
C ARG A 101 0.56 8.84 -17.07
N LYS A 102 1.42 9.06 -18.08
CA LYS A 102 2.39 8.08 -18.54
C LYS A 102 3.80 8.61 -18.32
N TYR A 103 4.65 7.78 -17.72
CA TYR A 103 6.02 8.12 -17.36
C TYR A 103 7.02 7.34 -18.19
N ASN A 104 8.26 7.84 -18.30
CA ASN A 104 9.32 7.13 -19.01
C ASN A 104 9.84 5.94 -18.21
N LYS A 105 9.81 6.03 -16.88
CA LYS A 105 10.25 4.97 -15.95
C LYS A 105 9.41 5.03 -14.67
N PRO A 106 9.34 3.93 -13.91
CA PRO A 106 8.56 3.88 -12.66
C PRO A 106 8.95 4.95 -11.64
N GLU A 107 10.24 5.26 -11.51
CA GLU A 107 10.74 6.25 -10.56
C GLU A 107 10.12 7.63 -10.78
N ASP A 108 9.80 8.00 -12.02
CA ASP A 108 9.14 9.26 -12.34
C ASP A 108 7.72 9.30 -11.77
N SER A 109 7.02 8.14 -11.71
CA SER A 109 5.71 8.07 -11.08
C SER A 109 5.78 8.20 -9.55
N PHE A 110 6.84 7.68 -8.92
CA PHE A 110 7.07 7.87 -7.48
C PHE A 110 7.34 9.34 -7.14
N GLU A 111 8.14 10.01 -7.96
CA GLU A 111 8.42 11.45 -7.80
C GLU A 111 7.15 12.28 -7.97
N ASP A 112 6.37 11.99 -9.00
CA ASP A 112 5.10 12.70 -9.27
C ASP A 112 4.06 12.43 -8.17
N HIS A 113 3.99 11.19 -7.65
CA HIS A 113 3.15 10.86 -6.50
C HIS A 113 3.53 11.68 -5.26
N ALA A 114 4.82 11.80 -4.96
CA ALA A 114 5.27 12.61 -3.83
C ALA A 114 4.84 14.08 -3.99
N ARG A 115 5.01 14.65 -5.18
CA ARG A 115 4.54 16.01 -5.50
C ARG A 115 3.01 16.13 -5.47
N PHE A 116 2.30 15.10 -5.91
CA PHE A 116 0.83 15.05 -5.86
C PHE A 116 0.32 15.14 -4.43
N LEU A 117 0.97 14.48 -3.48
CA LEU A 117 0.61 14.54 -2.06
C LEU A 117 1.00 15.88 -1.39
N LYS A 118 1.83 16.72 -2.02
CA LYS A 118 2.11 18.09 -1.53
C LYS A 118 1.01 19.10 -1.87
N ARG A 119 -0.04 18.71 -2.61
CA ARG A 119 -1.16 19.60 -2.93
C ARG A 119 -1.94 19.97 -1.66
N ALA A 120 -2.55 21.17 -1.66
CA ALA A 120 -3.26 21.74 -0.51
C ALA A 120 -4.27 20.79 0.14
N ARG A 121 -4.98 19.96 -0.65
CA ARG A 121 -5.95 19.00 -0.12
C ARG A 121 -5.37 17.96 0.85
N TYR A 122 -4.05 17.73 0.81
CA TYR A 122 -3.34 16.79 1.66
C TYR A 122 -2.49 17.47 2.74
N ALA A 123 -2.54 18.81 2.85
CA ALA A 123 -1.65 19.58 3.74
C ALA A 123 -1.71 19.10 5.20
N SER A 124 -2.91 18.75 5.71
CA SER A 124 -3.09 18.25 7.07
C SER A 124 -2.36 16.93 7.37
N LEU A 125 -1.98 16.16 6.35
CA LEU A 125 -1.21 14.93 6.56
C LEU A 125 0.20 15.23 7.08
N PHE A 126 0.77 16.36 6.70
CA PHE A 126 2.14 16.77 7.06
C PHE A 126 2.26 17.32 8.48
N GLU A 127 1.14 17.45 9.21
CA GLU A 127 1.09 17.71 10.65
C GLU A 127 1.31 16.42 11.46
N LEU A 128 1.12 15.25 10.83
CA LEU A 128 1.32 13.95 11.44
C LEU A 128 2.81 13.59 11.47
N LYS A 129 3.21 12.83 12.50
CA LYS A 129 4.54 12.23 12.50
C LYS A 129 4.73 11.31 11.31
N VAL A 130 5.92 11.30 10.72
CA VAL A 130 6.27 10.40 9.61
C VAL A 130 6.18 8.92 9.98
N THR A 131 6.20 8.61 11.27
CA THR A 131 6.02 7.25 11.82
C THR A 131 4.55 6.88 12.07
N ASP A 132 3.62 7.84 11.99
CA ASP A 132 2.19 7.59 12.18
C ASP A 132 1.52 7.15 10.87
N TYR A 133 1.92 5.99 10.35
CA TYR A 133 1.34 5.46 9.12
C TYR A 133 -0.18 5.22 9.22
N ARG A 134 -0.72 4.94 10.42
CA ARG A 134 -2.16 4.76 10.64
C ARG A 134 -2.92 6.08 10.48
N GLY A 135 -2.39 7.16 11.05
CA GLY A 135 -2.92 8.51 10.85
C GLY A 135 -2.86 8.94 9.39
N TRP A 136 -1.73 8.66 8.72
CA TRP A 136 -1.56 8.92 7.28
C TRP A 136 -2.59 8.15 6.43
N ALA A 137 -2.75 6.83 6.65
CA ALA A 137 -3.71 6.01 5.89
C ALA A 137 -5.15 6.53 6.03
N LYS A 138 -5.58 6.82 7.28
CA LYS A 138 -6.90 7.40 7.56
C LYS A 138 -7.05 8.80 6.94
N GLY A 139 -6.00 9.60 7.02
CA GLY A 139 -5.96 10.94 6.45
C GLY A 139 -6.07 10.94 4.92
N LEU A 140 -5.34 10.07 4.24
CA LEU A 140 -5.45 9.88 2.78
C LEU A 140 -6.89 9.58 2.37
N LYS A 141 -7.57 8.70 3.10
CA LYS A 141 -8.99 8.39 2.86
C LYS A 141 -9.87 9.63 3.09
N ARG A 142 -9.69 10.36 4.19
CA ARG A 142 -10.45 11.60 4.47
C ARG A 142 -10.22 12.66 3.39
N CYS A 143 -9.01 12.81 2.91
CA CYS A 143 -8.66 13.73 1.82
C CYS A 143 -9.14 13.26 0.44
N GLY A 144 -9.82 12.10 0.35
CA GLY A 144 -10.38 11.60 -0.90
C GLY A 144 -9.33 11.12 -1.90
N TYR A 145 -8.25 10.49 -1.42
CA TYR A 145 -7.28 9.86 -2.32
C TYR A 145 -7.91 8.71 -3.10
N ALA A 146 -8.75 7.91 -2.45
CA ALA A 146 -9.49 6.82 -3.07
C ALA A 146 -10.97 6.83 -2.63
N THR A 147 -11.84 6.35 -3.50
CA THR A 147 -13.29 6.22 -3.25
C THR A 147 -13.60 5.01 -2.35
N ASP A 148 -12.81 3.95 -2.40
CA ASP A 148 -12.97 2.72 -1.61
C ASP A 148 -13.07 3.02 -0.10
N LYS A 149 -14.19 2.61 0.52
CA LYS A 149 -14.43 2.80 1.97
C LYS A 149 -13.40 2.08 2.83
N SER A 150 -12.83 0.99 2.35
CA SER A 150 -11.84 0.16 3.06
C SER A 150 -10.39 0.59 2.83
N TYR A 151 -10.15 1.65 2.06
CA TYR A 151 -8.81 2.05 1.61
C TYR A 151 -7.79 2.19 2.75
N ALA A 152 -8.15 2.91 3.82
CA ALA A 152 -7.27 3.08 4.97
C ALA A 152 -6.89 1.74 5.63
N ASN A 153 -7.87 0.85 5.79
CA ASN A 153 -7.62 -0.47 6.38
C ASN A 153 -6.74 -1.34 5.47
N LYS A 154 -6.93 -1.29 4.16
CA LYS A 154 -6.07 -2.00 3.19
C LYS A 154 -4.62 -1.53 3.28
N LEU A 155 -4.38 -0.21 3.35
CA LEU A 155 -3.04 0.35 3.55
C LEU A 155 -2.42 -0.14 4.86
N ILE A 156 -3.15 -0.03 5.97
CA ILE A 156 -2.66 -0.44 7.29
C ILE A 156 -2.31 -1.92 7.30
N GLN A 157 -3.21 -2.79 6.82
CA GLN A 157 -2.97 -4.23 6.76
C GLN A 157 -1.77 -4.58 5.88
N THR A 158 -1.61 -3.88 4.74
CA THR A 158 -0.44 -4.08 3.86
C THR A 158 0.85 -3.72 4.59
N ILE A 159 0.90 -2.58 5.28
CA ILE A 159 2.07 -2.13 6.03
C ILE A 159 2.42 -3.08 7.18
N GLU A 160 1.41 -3.62 7.88
CA GLU A 160 1.61 -4.51 9.02
C GLU A 160 1.99 -5.94 8.61
N LEU A 161 1.63 -6.35 7.40
CA LEU A 161 1.96 -7.67 6.88
C LEU A 161 3.38 -7.73 6.29
N TYR A 162 3.89 -6.67 5.71
CA TYR A 162 5.14 -6.63 4.96
C TYR A 162 6.18 -5.71 5.57
#